data_ba8426af4f6d2630db7b5d9006799239
#
_entry.id   ba8426af4f6d2630db7b5d9006799239
#
_cell.length_a   1.000
_cell.length_b   1.000
_cell.length_c   1.000
_cell.angle_alpha   90.00
_cell.angle_beta   90.00
_cell.angle_gamma   90.00
#
_symmetry.space_group_name_H-M   'P 1'
#
loop_
_entity.id
_entity.type
_entity.pdbx_description
1 polymer ?
#
loop_
_entity_poly.entity_id
_entity_poly.type
_entity_poly.pdbx_seq_one_letter_code
_entity_poly.pdbx_strand_id
1 'polypeptide(L)'
;MRQNITVLGNSEDYYSTMIVYDNADEIKNFIHFKDYKTKKKIILNDEGVVISQKLAEKLNVKKGETLTFSLNNSKYTVKVADIVEHYVNHQVYMSKTFYENLTGMKSSASILYVDMNTKKSNINALKNYLDHHDIGSMERLTATLDEFQQRMSSLNIIVAILSGCAALLCFIVLYNLTNINIGERKGEIATIKVLGFHRKEYCDYIFRENIILSLIGASLGMFFGYFLHRFVVLTVEMDNMLFIRTMPLYIYLIAFGMTIGFTIIINLAMRHILDQVNMVESLKSIE
;
A
#
# COMPACT_ATOMS: atom_id res chain seq x y z
N MET A 1 28.07 -11.22 -7.98
CA MET A 1 28.53 -9.93 -8.58
C MET A 1 27.35 -8.98 -8.69
N ARG A 2 27.58 -7.68 -8.49
CA ARG A 2 26.56 -6.62 -8.70
C ARG A 2 27.14 -5.61 -9.67
N GLN A 3 26.36 -5.21 -10.68
CA GLN A 3 26.77 -4.25 -11.68
C GLN A 3 25.59 -3.42 -12.17
N ASN A 4 25.83 -2.15 -12.45
CA ASN A 4 24.81 -1.29 -13.05
C ASN A 4 24.77 -1.52 -14.55
N ILE A 5 23.56 -1.67 -15.08
CA ILE A 5 23.27 -1.85 -16.49
C ILE A 5 22.20 -0.86 -16.93
N THR A 6 22.12 -0.62 -18.22
CA THR A 6 21.03 0.12 -18.83
C THR A 6 20.16 -0.82 -19.63
N VAL A 7 18.92 -1.01 -19.24
CA VAL A 7 17.96 -1.83 -19.98
C VAL A 7 17.28 -0.93 -21.00
N LEU A 8 17.35 -1.32 -22.26
CA LEU A 8 16.84 -0.55 -23.38
C LEU A 8 15.33 -0.76 -23.50
N GLY A 9 14.57 0.31 -23.41
CA GLY A 9 13.12 0.32 -23.61
C GLY A 9 12.75 0.90 -24.97
N ASN A 10 11.46 0.78 -25.33
CA ASN A 10 10.95 1.32 -26.60
C ASN A 10 10.90 2.86 -26.62
N SER A 11 10.68 3.49 -25.47
CA SER A 11 10.52 4.94 -25.32
C SER A 11 11.64 5.56 -24.50
N GLU A 12 12.10 4.87 -23.49
CA GLU A 12 13.10 5.33 -22.53
C GLU A 12 13.99 4.16 -22.09
N ASP A 13 15.21 4.46 -21.70
CA ASP A 13 16.16 3.51 -21.15
C ASP A 13 16.10 3.52 -19.62
N TYR A 14 16.17 2.35 -19.00
CA TYR A 14 16.02 2.19 -17.55
C TYR A 14 17.33 1.74 -16.90
N TYR A 15 17.82 2.56 -15.97
CA TYR A 15 18.95 2.17 -15.13
C TYR A 15 18.53 1.05 -14.19
N SER A 16 19.24 -0.06 -14.25
CA SER A 16 18.92 -1.27 -13.52
C SER A 16 20.17 -1.85 -12.85
N THR A 17 19.97 -2.53 -11.73
CA THR A 17 21.05 -3.26 -11.08
C THR A 17 20.97 -4.72 -11.49
N MET A 18 22.03 -5.21 -12.11
CA MET A 18 22.20 -6.63 -12.41
C MET A 18 22.88 -7.34 -11.24
N ILE A 19 22.27 -8.41 -10.77
CA ILE A 19 22.81 -9.29 -9.73
C ILE A 19 23.08 -10.66 -10.33
N VAL A 20 24.35 -11.00 -10.43
CA VAL A 20 24.81 -12.31 -10.88
C VAL A 20 25.09 -13.15 -9.64
N TYR A 21 24.31 -14.22 -9.42
CA TYR A 21 24.46 -15.15 -8.30
C TYR A 21 25.27 -16.37 -8.71
N ASP A 22 26.06 -16.87 -7.77
CA ASP A 22 26.93 -18.03 -7.99
C ASP A 22 26.11 -19.33 -7.81
N ASN A 23 25.31 -19.40 -6.71
CA ASN A 23 24.49 -20.55 -6.38
C ASN A 23 23.04 -20.14 -6.12
N ALA A 24 22.11 -20.74 -6.88
CA ALA A 24 20.68 -20.48 -6.78
C ALA A 24 20.08 -20.90 -5.42
N ASP A 25 20.63 -21.91 -4.76
CA ASP A 25 20.12 -22.38 -3.48
C ASP A 25 20.62 -21.52 -2.32
N GLU A 26 21.81 -20.98 -2.40
CA GLU A 26 22.37 -20.09 -1.39
C GLU A 26 21.67 -18.71 -1.40
N ILE A 27 21.47 -18.10 -2.58
CA ILE A 27 20.86 -16.78 -2.68
C ILE A 27 19.42 -16.77 -2.17
N LYS A 28 18.69 -17.87 -2.24
CA LYS A 28 17.32 -18.01 -1.71
C LYS A 28 17.23 -17.84 -0.19
N ASN A 29 18.33 -18.00 0.54
CA ASN A 29 18.39 -17.77 1.98
C ASN A 29 18.39 -16.27 2.32
N PHE A 30 18.85 -15.42 1.39
CA PHE A 30 18.98 -13.98 1.56
C PHE A 30 17.92 -13.21 0.80
N ILE A 31 17.49 -13.68 -0.38
CA ILE A 31 16.50 -13.00 -1.23
C ILE A 31 15.33 -13.95 -1.53
N HIS A 32 14.13 -13.52 -1.17
CA HIS A 32 12.92 -14.29 -1.42
C HIS A 32 12.32 -13.95 -2.80
N PHE A 33 12.53 -14.85 -3.75
CA PHE A 33 11.96 -14.71 -5.09
C PHE A 33 10.52 -15.22 -5.11
N LYS A 34 9.56 -14.29 -5.26
CA LYS A 34 8.13 -14.59 -5.41
C LYS A 34 7.62 -14.04 -6.72
N ASP A 35 6.85 -14.86 -7.43
CA ASP A 35 6.15 -14.42 -8.65
C ASP A 35 5.16 -13.30 -8.31
N TYR A 36 5.14 -12.26 -9.12
CA TYR A 36 4.37 -11.05 -8.84
C TYR A 36 2.85 -11.27 -8.88
N LYS A 37 2.35 -12.26 -9.68
CA LYS A 37 0.93 -12.59 -9.79
C LYS A 37 0.49 -13.63 -8.81
N THR A 38 1.18 -14.79 -8.85
CA THR A 38 0.76 -15.98 -8.11
C THR A 38 1.25 -16.01 -6.68
N LYS A 39 2.23 -15.13 -6.34
CA LYS A 39 2.94 -15.09 -5.05
C LYS A 39 3.68 -16.40 -4.71
N LYS A 40 3.75 -17.31 -5.65
CA LYS A 40 4.50 -18.57 -5.51
C LYS A 40 6.00 -18.31 -5.61
N LYS A 41 6.78 -19.19 -4.98
CA LYS A 41 8.23 -19.15 -5.03
C LYS A 41 8.72 -19.43 -6.46
N ILE A 42 9.59 -18.57 -6.97
CA ILE A 42 10.23 -18.73 -8.28
C ILE A 42 11.44 -19.65 -8.12
N ILE A 43 11.61 -20.57 -9.06
CA ILE A 43 12.79 -21.41 -9.17
C ILE A 43 13.74 -20.73 -10.14
N LEU A 44 14.91 -20.33 -9.63
CA LEU A 44 15.96 -19.75 -10.46
C LEU A 44 16.61 -20.84 -11.31
N ASN A 45 16.76 -20.58 -12.60
CA ASN A 45 17.38 -21.49 -13.57
C ASN A 45 18.32 -20.71 -14.51
N ASP A 46 19.02 -21.44 -15.38
CA ASP A 46 19.99 -20.89 -16.35
C ASP A 46 19.36 -20.62 -17.73
N GLU A 47 18.02 -20.58 -17.82
CA GLU A 47 17.30 -20.40 -19.10
C GLU A 47 17.11 -18.96 -19.51
N GLY A 48 17.44 -18.00 -18.65
CA GLY A 48 17.26 -16.59 -18.89
C GLY A 48 17.44 -15.74 -17.63
N VAL A 49 16.88 -14.53 -17.68
CA VAL A 49 16.96 -13.57 -16.58
C VAL A 49 15.65 -13.47 -15.82
N VAL A 50 15.72 -13.20 -14.52
CA VAL A 50 14.57 -12.87 -13.69
C VAL A 50 14.61 -11.36 -13.46
N ILE A 51 13.52 -10.67 -13.75
CA ILE A 51 13.45 -9.20 -13.66
C ILE A 51 12.42 -8.75 -12.63
N SER A 52 12.63 -7.54 -12.10
CA SER A 52 11.64 -6.93 -11.19
C SER A 52 10.34 -6.59 -11.91
N GLN A 53 9.20 -6.71 -11.20
CA GLN A 53 7.87 -6.42 -11.73
C GLN A 53 7.78 -5.03 -12.35
N LYS A 54 8.29 -4.00 -11.67
CA LYS A 54 8.23 -2.63 -12.16
C LYS A 54 8.98 -2.44 -13.47
N LEU A 55 10.13 -3.09 -13.62
CA LEU A 55 10.89 -3.09 -14.89
C LEU A 55 10.10 -3.77 -16.01
N ALA A 56 9.48 -4.93 -15.72
CA ALA A 56 8.65 -5.64 -16.69
C ALA A 56 7.45 -4.78 -17.16
N GLU A 57 6.79 -4.07 -16.24
CA GLU A 57 5.69 -3.15 -16.56
C GLU A 57 6.14 -1.99 -17.44
N LYS A 58 7.30 -1.37 -17.13
CA LYS A 58 7.87 -0.25 -17.91
C LYS A 58 8.27 -0.65 -19.31
N LEU A 59 8.87 -1.81 -19.47
CA LEU A 59 9.26 -2.36 -20.76
C LEU A 59 8.07 -2.98 -21.52
N ASN A 60 6.92 -3.18 -20.85
CA ASN A 60 5.78 -3.95 -21.34
C ASN A 60 6.17 -5.37 -21.81
N VAL A 61 7.07 -6.02 -21.03
CA VAL A 61 7.61 -7.36 -21.33
C VAL A 61 7.01 -8.39 -20.41
N LYS A 62 6.65 -9.55 -20.96
CA LYS A 62 6.08 -10.68 -20.23
C LYS A 62 7.09 -11.81 -20.08
N LYS A 63 6.79 -12.75 -19.19
CA LYS A 63 7.53 -14.00 -19.07
C LYS A 63 7.62 -14.72 -20.41
N GLY A 64 8.81 -15.11 -20.81
CA GLY A 64 9.10 -15.79 -22.08
C GLY A 64 9.51 -14.87 -23.23
N GLU A 65 9.27 -13.56 -23.12
CA GLU A 65 9.71 -12.55 -24.10
C GLU A 65 11.19 -12.17 -23.86
N THR A 66 11.73 -11.36 -24.75
CA THR A 66 13.13 -10.93 -24.69
C THR A 66 13.25 -9.47 -24.26
N LEU A 67 14.32 -9.16 -23.57
CA LEU A 67 14.77 -7.80 -23.30
C LEU A 67 16.21 -7.59 -23.79
N THR A 68 16.57 -6.34 -24.04
CA THR A 68 17.93 -5.97 -24.42
C THR A 68 18.48 -5.02 -23.36
N PHE A 69 19.69 -5.28 -22.89
CA PHE A 69 20.42 -4.38 -22.00
C PHE A 69 21.81 -4.04 -22.53
N SER A 70 22.32 -2.90 -22.12
CA SER A 70 23.68 -2.45 -22.40
C SER A 70 24.56 -2.65 -21.17
N LEU A 71 25.70 -3.28 -21.38
CA LEU A 71 26.74 -3.50 -20.38
C LEU A 71 28.10 -3.18 -21.04
N ASN A 72 28.88 -2.25 -20.46
CA ASN A 72 30.18 -1.85 -20.99
C ASN A 72 30.15 -1.51 -22.51
N ASN A 73 29.13 -0.76 -22.94
CA ASN A 73 28.90 -0.39 -24.36
C ASN A 73 28.52 -1.55 -25.31
N SER A 74 28.39 -2.77 -24.81
CA SER A 74 27.92 -3.91 -25.59
C SER A 74 26.45 -4.18 -25.29
N LYS A 75 25.66 -4.53 -26.31
CA LYS A 75 24.23 -4.84 -26.17
C LYS A 75 24.03 -6.35 -26.12
N TYR A 76 23.24 -6.80 -25.18
CA TYR A 76 22.90 -8.20 -24.97
C TYR A 76 21.39 -8.37 -24.97
N THR A 77 20.88 -9.31 -25.77
CA THR A 77 19.45 -9.66 -25.78
C THR A 77 19.26 -10.99 -25.10
N VAL A 78 18.38 -11.02 -24.10
CA VAL A 78 18.16 -12.17 -23.23
C VAL A 78 16.68 -12.46 -23.06
N LYS A 79 16.34 -13.73 -22.78
CA LYS A 79 14.98 -14.14 -22.50
C LYS A 79 14.62 -13.86 -21.03
N VAL A 80 13.42 -13.36 -20.78
CA VAL A 80 12.85 -13.21 -19.43
C VAL A 80 12.31 -14.56 -18.97
N ALA A 81 13.03 -15.20 -18.06
CA ALA A 81 12.64 -16.50 -17.50
C ALA A 81 11.49 -16.36 -16.51
N ASP A 82 11.52 -15.29 -15.69
CA ASP A 82 10.45 -15.01 -14.73
C ASP A 82 10.42 -13.53 -14.30
N ILE A 83 9.32 -13.11 -13.63
CA ILE A 83 9.13 -11.76 -13.12
C ILE A 83 8.91 -11.84 -11.61
N VAL A 84 9.83 -11.22 -10.84
CA VAL A 84 9.81 -11.23 -9.39
C VAL A 84 9.15 -9.99 -8.81
N GLU A 85 8.40 -10.17 -7.72
CA GLU A 85 7.92 -9.07 -6.91
C GLU A 85 9.10 -8.40 -6.19
N HIS A 86 9.42 -7.18 -6.62
CA HIS A 86 10.49 -6.38 -6.05
C HIS A 86 10.06 -4.92 -5.99
N TYR A 87 10.22 -4.29 -4.80
CA TYR A 87 9.58 -2.99 -4.53
C TYR A 87 10.47 -1.78 -4.78
N VAL A 88 11.80 -1.96 -4.75
CA VAL A 88 12.76 -0.84 -4.80
C VAL A 88 13.79 -1.07 -5.90
N ASN A 89 13.92 -0.10 -6.80
CA ASN A 89 14.81 -0.12 -7.95
C ASN A 89 14.50 -1.25 -8.96
N HIS A 90 15.05 -1.08 -10.14
CA HIS A 90 14.98 -2.09 -11.20
C HIS A 90 16.07 -3.11 -10.99
N GLN A 91 15.70 -4.38 -10.93
CA GLN A 91 16.64 -5.48 -10.70
C GLN A 91 16.56 -6.49 -11.84
N VAL A 92 17.72 -7.00 -12.22
CA VAL A 92 17.89 -8.10 -13.18
C VAL A 92 18.75 -9.18 -12.52
N TYR A 93 18.22 -10.37 -12.35
CA TYR A 93 18.92 -11.49 -11.73
C TYR A 93 19.27 -12.53 -12.78
N MET A 94 20.49 -13.05 -12.73
CA MET A 94 20.92 -14.15 -13.60
C MET A 94 21.99 -15.00 -12.89
N SER A 95 22.12 -16.24 -13.31
CA SER A 95 23.17 -17.13 -12.79
C SER A 95 24.54 -16.72 -13.35
N LYS A 96 25.59 -17.11 -12.64
CA LYS A 96 26.96 -16.93 -13.07
C LYS A 96 27.23 -17.66 -14.39
N THR A 97 26.76 -18.89 -14.50
CA THR A 97 26.91 -19.71 -15.70
C THR A 97 26.28 -19.01 -16.93
N PHE A 98 25.05 -18.51 -16.75
CA PHE A 98 24.37 -17.77 -17.82
C PHE A 98 25.10 -16.49 -18.20
N TYR A 99 25.58 -15.73 -17.22
CA TYR A 99 26.32 -14.49 -17.44
C TYR A 99 27.63 -14.74 -18.23
N GLU A 100 28.43 -15.72 -17.80
CA GLU A 100 29.72 -16.04 -18.42
C GLU A 100 29.54 -16.57 -19.85
N ASN A 101 28.52 -17.37 -20.09
CA ASN A 101 28.16 -17.85 -21.43
C ASN A 101 27.69 -16.72 -22.36
N LEU A 102 26.92 -15.76 -21.81
CA LEU A 102 26.37 -14.65 -22.58
C LEU A 102 27.42 -13.61 -22.94
N THR A 103 28.28 -13.26 -21.98
CA THR A 103 29.22 -12.13 -22.14
C THR A 103 30.62 -12.55 -22.50
N GLY A 104 31.00 -13.80 -22.30
CA GLY A 104 32.37 -14.30 -22.39
C GLY A 104 33.30 -13.81 -21.27
N MET A 105 32.77 -13.04 -20.31
CA MET A 105 33.55 -12.45 -19.21
C MET A 105 33.42 -13.31 -17.96
N LYS A 106 34.52 -13.50 -17.23
CA LYS A 106 34.47 -14.16 -15.93
C LYS A 106 33.81 -13.26 -14.88
N SER A 107 32.85 -13.80 -14.16
CA SER A 107 32.20 -13.11 -13.03
C SER A 107 33.13 -13.12 -11.81
N SER A 108 33.41 -11.93 -11.26
CA SER A 108 34.13 -11.80 -9.99
C SER A 108 33.14 -11.47 -8.85
N ALA A 109 33.35 -12.05 -7.68
CA ALA A 109 32.52 -11.76 -6.53
C ALA A 109 32.76 -10.30 -6.06
N SER A 110 31.74 -9.44 -6.16
CA SER A 110 31.78 -8.06 -5.69
C SER A 110 30.91 -7.81 -4.45
N ILE A 111 30.05 -8.74 -4.09
CA ILE A 111 29.18 -8.65 -2.91
C ILE A 111 29.16 -9.99 -2.20
N LEU A 112 29.26 -9.95 -0.89
CA LEU A 112 29.06 -11.07 0.00
C LEU A 112 27.86 -10.78 0.92
N TYR A 113 26.86 -11.65 0.91
CA TYR A 113 25.78 -11.64 1.89
C TYR A 113 26.18 -12.48 3.09
N VAL A 114 26.10 -11.89 4.28
CA VAL A 114 26.43 -12.56 5.53
C VAL A 114 25.26 -12.50 6.48
N ASP A 115 24.78 -13.65 6.92
CA ASP A 115 23.83 -13.73 8.03
C ASP A 115 24.60 -13.89 9.34
N MET A 116 24.40 -12.97 10.28
CA MET A 116 25.11 -12.98 11.54
C MET A 116 24.24 -12.52 12.71
N ASN A 117 24.51 -13.06 13.86
CA ASN A 117 23.88 -12.59 15.09
C ASN A 117 24.32 -11.15 15.41
N THR A 118 23.36 -10.25 15.60
CA THR A 118 23.53 -8.79 15.79
C THR A 118 24.12 -8.37 17.16
N LYS A 119 24.78 -9.27 17.90
CA LYS A 119 25.48 -8.89 19.14
C LYS A 119 26.56 -7.85 18.84
N LYS A 120 26.69 -6.81 19.69
CA LYS A 120 27.69 -5.74 19.53
C LYS A 120 29.11 -6.25 19.33
N SER A 121 29.50 -7.35 20.02
CA SER A 121 30.80 -7.98 19.87
C SER A 121 31.10 -8.44 18.45
N ASN A 122 30.10 -9.06 17.78
CA ASN A 122 30.24 -9.56 16.42
C ASN A 122 30.34 -8.43 15.40
N ILE A 123 29.58 -7.36 15.63
CA ILE A 123 29.63 -6.16 14.78
C ILE A 123 30.99 -5.48 14.87
N ASN A 124 31.59 -5.38 16.08
CA ASN A 124 32.91 -4.82 16.27
C ASN A 124 34.00 -5.70 15.68
N ALA A 125 33.90 -7.02 15.83
CA ALA A 125 34.82 -7.97 15.18
C ALA A 125 34.79 -7.84 13.65
N LEU A 126 33.58 -7.70 13.08
CA LEU A 126 33.40 -7.50 11.65
C LEU A 126 34.00 -6.16 11.19
N LYS A 127 33.78 -5.06 11.93
CA LYS A 127 34.40 -3.77 11.62
C LYS A 127 35.91 -3.86 11.59
N ASN A 128 36.52 -4.48 12.62
CA ASN A 128 37.97 -4.69 12.65
C ASN A 128 38.46 -5.54 11.48
N TYR A 129 37.68 -6.53 11.05
CA TYR A 129 38.01 -7.34 9.88
C TYR A 129 37.96 -6.51 8.58
N LEU A 130 36.97 -5.62 8.44
CA LEU A 130 36.82 -4.73 7.29
C LEU A 130 37.99 -3.73 7.17
N ASP A 131 38.45 -3.19 8.30
CA ASP A 131 39.55 -2.24 8.36
C ASP A 131 40.89 -2.83 7.94
N HIS A 132 41.03 -4.16 7.97
CA HIS A 132 42.27 -4.89 7.62
C HIS A 132 42.21 -5.56 6.24
N HIS A 133 41.09 -5.47 5.51
CA HIS A 133 40.90 -6.08 4.20
C HIS A 133 40.33 -5.03 3.24
N ASP A 134 40.65 -5.15 1.96
CA ASP A 134 40.19 -4.22 0.88
C ASP A 134 38.69 -4.39 0.60
N ILE A 135 37.85 -4.15 1.62
CA ILE A 135 36.39 -4.16 1.51
C ILE A 135 35.88 -2.73 1.46
N GLY A 136 35.34 -2.34 0.33
CA GLY A 136 34.94 -0.96 0.06
C GLY A 136 33.82 -0.43 0.96
N SER A 137 32.83 -1.24 1.34
CA SER A 137 31.72 -0.82 2.20
C SER A 137 30.97 -2.00 2.80
N MET A 138 30.35 -1.78 3.96
CA MET A 138 29.42 -2.72 4.59
C MET A 138 28.08 -2.04 4.79
N GLU A 139 27.03 -2.66 4.29
CA GLU A 139 25.66 -2.22 4.51
C GLU A 139 24.93 -3.22 5.41
N ARG A 140 24.34 -2.74 6.50
CA ARG A 140 23.49 -3.56 7.37
C ARG A 140 22.05 -3.38 6.97
N LEU A 141 21.42 -4.42 6.48
CA LEU A 141 20.01 -4.40 6.08
C LEU A 141 19.09 -3.95 7.23
N THR A 142 19.37 -4.37 8.47
CA THR A 142 18.61 -3.94 9.66
C THR A 142 18.70 -2.43 9.90
N ALA A 143 19.87 -1.80 9.74
CA ALA A 143 20.01 -0.37 9.90
C ALA A 143 19.27 0.40 8.79
N THR A 144 19.33 -0.08 7.57
CA THR A 144 18.59 0.50 6.43
C THR A 144 17.07 0.37 6.64
N LEU A 145 16.59 -0.76 7.17
CA LEU A 145 15.19 -0.94 7.53
C LEU A 145 14.76 0.00 8.67
N ASP A 146 15.60 0.17 9.69
CA ASP A 146 15.33 1.09 10.81
C ASP A 146 15.24 2.55 10.33
N GLU A 147 16.15 2.99 9.48
CA GLU A 147 16.11 4.32 8.85
C GLU A 147 14.85 4.49 7.99
N PHE A 148 14.49 3.48 7.21
CA PHE A 148 13.27 3.49 6.41
C PHE A 148 12.03 3.58 7.28
N GLN A 149 11.95 2.78 8.36
CA GLN A 149 10.84 2.83 9.31
C GLN A 149 10.75 4.18 10.01
N GLN A 150 11.88 4.78 10.40
CA GLN A 150 11.90 6.11 11.00
C GLN A 150 11.38 7.19 10.05
N ARG A 151 11.77 7.15 8.77
CA ARG A 151 11.25 8.06 7.73
C ARG A 151 9.76 7.84 7.50
N MET A 152 9.29 6.59 7.46
CA MET A 152 7.87 6.25 7.34
C MET A 152 7.06 6.67 8.56
N SER A 153 7.64 6.63 9.76
CA SER A 153 6.99 7.09 10.99
C SER A 153 6.58 8.57 10.93
N SER A 154 7.38 9.41 10.29
CA SER A 154 7.03 10.82 10.07
C SER A 154 5.80 10.99 9.17
N LEU A 155 5.63 10.11 8.18
CA LEU A 155 4.45 10.10 7.33
C LEU A 155 3.19 9.64 8.08
N ASN A 156 3.33 8.77 9.09
CA ASN A 156 2.20 8.31 9.89
C ASN A 156 1.50 9.46 10.62
N ILE A 157 2.22 10.50 11.02
CA ILE A 157 1.65 11.71 11.65
C ILE A 157 0.75 12.44 10.64
N ILE A 158 1.21 12.61 9.42
CA ILE A 158 0.43 13.25 8.34
C ILE A 158 -0.83 12.43 8.05
N VAL A 159 -0.69 11.12 7.95
CA VAL A 159 -1.83 10.20 7.73
C VAL A 159 -2.82 10.28 8.90
N ALA A 160 -2.34 10.34 10.14
CA ALA A 160 -3.20 10.47 11.33
C ALA A 160 -3.98 11.80 11.32
N ILE A 161 -3.33 12.91 10.97
CA ILE A 161 -3.97 14.22 10.84
C ILE A 161 -5.04 14.20 9.74
N LEU A 162 -4.70 13.71 8.54
CA LEU A 162 -5.66 13.61 7.43
C LEU A 162 -6.85 12.72 7.76
N SER A 163 -6.60 11.58 8.41
CA SER A 163 -7.65 10.67 8.85
C SER A 163 -8.53 11.30 9.92
N GLY A 164 -7.94 12.05 10.85
CA GLY A 164 -8.66 12.81 11.85
C GLY A 164 -9.55 13.90 11.23
N CYS A 165 -9.04 14.68 10.27
CA CYS A 165 -9.81 15.67 9.54
C CYS A 165 -10.98 15.04 8.76
N ALA A 166 -10.73 13.89 8.11
CA ALA A 166 -11.78 13.16 7.39
C ALA A 166 -12.87 12.65 8.34
N ALA A 167 -12.49 12.14 9.52
CA ALA A 167 -13.42 11.69 10.54
C ALA A 167 -14.27 12.85 11.08
N LEU A 168 -13.65 14.00 11.36
CA LEU A 168 -14.36 15.21 11.79
C LEU A 168 -15.34 15.72 10.72
N LEU A 169 -14.92 15.72 9.46
CA LEU A 169 -15.79 16.10 8.34
C LEU A 169 -17.00 15.17 8.25
N CYS A 170 -16.77 13.86 8.31
CA CYS A 170 -17.84 12.86 8.33
C CYS A 170 -18.83 13.11 9.47
N PHE A 171 -18.32 13.36 10.67
CA PHE A 171 -19.15 13.66 11.85
C PHE A 171 -20.00 14.93 11.62
N ILE A 172 -19.39 16.02 11.16
CA ILE A 172 -20.09 17.29 10.94
C ILE A 172 -21.19 17.13 9.88
N VAL A 173 -20.90 16.45 8.78
CA VAL A 173 -21.87 16.22 7.70
C VAL A 173 -23.06 15.38 8.19
N LEU A 174 -22.79 14.29 8.89
CA LEU A 174 -23.84 13.43 9.46
C LEU A 174 -24.66 14.18 10.51
N TYR A 175 -24.01 14.98 11.36
CA TYR A 175 -24.71 15.82 12.33
C TYR A 175 -25.67 16.82 11.65
N ASN A 176 -25.17 17.54 10.66
CA ASN A 176 -25.96 18.51 9.91
C ASN A 176 -27.14 17.85 9.18
N LEU A 177 -26.89 16.72 8.52
CA LEU A 177 -27.94 15.96 7.82
C LEU A 177 -29.04 15.50 8.80
N THR A 178 -28.64 14.95 9.94
CA THR A 178 -29.59 14.51 10.97
C THR A 178 -30.39 15.69 11.53
N ASN A 179 -29.75 16.84 11.75
CA ASN A 179 -30.41 18.04 12.26
C ASN A 179 -31.43 18.60 11.25
N ILE A 180 -31.09 18.62 9.97
CA ILE A 180 -32.01 19.03 8.89
C ILE A 180 -33.21 18.06 8.83
N ASN A 181 -32.98 16.74 8.81
CA ASN A 181 -34.04 15.73 8.79
C ASN A 181 -35.01 15.88 9.96
N ILE A 182 -34.49 16.15 11.19
CA ILE A 182 -35.32 16.41 12.35
C ILE A 182 -36.10 17.72 12.17
N GLY A 183 -35.47 18.76 11.63
CA GLY A 183 -36.07 20.07 11.37
C GLY A 183 -37.24 20.00 10.40
N GLU A 184 -37.07 19.27 9.29
CA GLU A 184 -38.11 19.09 8.25
C GLU A 184 -39.31 18.28 8.75
N ARG A 185 -39.07 17.36 9.67
CA ARG A 185 -40.12 16.45 10.18
C ARG A 185 -40.69 16.85 11.54
N LYS A 186 -40.44 18.08 12.01
CA LYS A 186 -40.95 18.56 13.31
C LYS A 186 -42.45 18.38 13.47
N GLY A 187 -43.24 18.65 12.41
CA GLY A 187 -44.69 18.48 12.41
C GLY A 187 -45.14 17.02 12.52
N GLU A 188 -44.46 16.11 11.79
CA GLU A 188 -44.72 14.67 11.89
C GLU A 188 -44.40 14.16 13.28
N ILE A 189 -43.25 14.57 13.84
CA ILE A 189 -42.83 14.22 15.18
C ILE A 189 -43.84 14.71 16.23
N ALA A 190 -44.30 15.94 16.10
CA ALA A 190 -45.30 16.52 16.99
C ALA A 190 -46.62 15.73 16.95
N THR A 191 -47.09 15.35 15.77
CA THR A 191 -48.28 14.53 15.57
C THR A 191 -48.16 13.15 16.23
N ILE A 192 -47.01 12.47 15.99
CA ILE A 192 -46.75 11.14 16.62
C ILE A 192 -46.69 11.23 18.16
N LYS A 193 -46.09 12.32 18.69
CA LYS A 193 -46.05 12.57 20.12
C LYS A 193 -47.45 12.82 20.70
N VAL A 194 -48.31 13.58 20.01
CA VAL A 194 -49.70 13.86 20.45
C VAL A 194 -50.56 12.59 20.44
N LEU A 195 -50.31 11.68 19.49
CA LEU A 195 -50.96 10.37 19.44
C LEU A 195 -50.53 9.39 20.57
N GLY A 196 -49.59 9.83 21.43
CA GLY A 196 -49.21 9.05 22.62
C GLY A 196 -48.11 7.99 22.37
N PHE A 197 -47.42 8.04 21.28
CA PHE A 197 -46.30 7.12 21.01
C PHE A 197 -45.15 7.33 22.02
N HIS A 198 -44.52 6.24 22.42
CA HIS A 198 -43.41 6.27 23.38
C HIS A 198 -42.11 6.82 22.71
N ARG A 199 -41.26 7.42 23.55
CA ARG A 199 -39.99 8.02 23.15
C ARG A 199 -39.15 7.15 22.20
N LYS A 200 -39.09 5.85 22.48
CA LYS A 200 -38.32 4.90 21.66
C LYS A 200 -38.90 4.79 20.24
N GLU A 201 -40.20 4.77 20.10
CA GLU A 201 -40.89 4.49 18.84
C GLU A 201 -40.67 5.63 17.81
N TYR A 202 -40.84 6.88 18.20
CA TYR A 202 -40.60 8.00 17.27
C TYR A 202 -39.10 8.25 17.02
N CYS A 203 -38.20 7.99 17.99
CA CYS A 203 -36.78 8.01 17.77
C CYS A 203 -36.34 6.94 16.76
N ASP A 204 -36.82 5.71 16.95
CA ASP A 204 -36.45 4.59 16.05
C ASP A 204 -36.98 4.80 14.64
N TYR A 205 -38.16 5.44 14.49
CA TYR A 205 -38.72 5.80 13.18
C TYR A 205 -37.78 6.75 12.42
N ILE A 206 -37.35 7.84 13.05
CA ILE A 206 -36.51 8.87 12.42
C ILE A 206 -35.08 8.36 12.19
N PHE A 207 -34.47 7.73 13.18
CA PHE A 207 -33.10 7.29 13.07
C PHE A 207 -32.91 6.08 12.16
N ARG A 208 -33.96 5.29 11.92
CA ARG A 208 -33.93 4.20 10.94
C ARG A 208 -33.58 4.68 9.54
N GLU A 209 -34.11 5.80 9.13
CA GLU A 209 -33.78 6.40 7.81
C GLU A 209 -32.34 6.86 7.76
N ASN A 210 -31.84 7.55 8.78
CA ASN A 210 -30.44 7.95 8.87
C ASN A 210 -29.47 6.77 8.80
N ILE A 211 -29.83 5.66 9.47
CA ILE A 211 -29.02 4.43 9.42
C ILE A 211 -28.99 3.84 8.00
N ILE A 212 -30.14 3.77 7.34
CA ILE A 212 -30.22 3.26 5.96
C ILE A 212 -29.39 4.14 5.00
N LEU A 213 -29.55 5.47 5.08
CA LEU A 213 -28.79 6.42 4.27
C LEU A 213 -27.27 6.30 4.54
N SER A 214 -26.89 6.16 5.80
CA SER A 214 -25.47 5.96 6.18
C SER A 214 -24.91 4.65 5.66
N LEU A 215 -25.68 3.56 5.67
CA LEU A 215 -25.27 2.27 5.11
C LEU A 215 -25.06 2.34 3.61
N ILE A 216 -26.00 2.98 2.89
CA ILE A 216 -25.88 3.18 1.43
C ILE A 216 -24.68 4.07 1.14
N GLY A 217 -24.56 5.20 1.84
CA GLY A 217 -23.45 6.14 1.68
C GLY A 217 -22.10 5.52 1.96
N ALA A 218 -21.97 4.75 3.05
CA ALA A 218 -20.75 4.03 3.39
C ALA A 218 -20.37 2.99 2.32
N SER A 219 -21.35 2.26 1.79
CA SER A 219 -21.12 1.28 0.72
C SER A 219 -20.65 1.93 -0.58
N LEU A 220 -21.30 3.02 -1.00
CA LEU A 220 -20.89 3.80 -2.16
C LEU A 220 -19.52 4.47 -1.92
N GLY A 221 -19.29 4.98 -0.73
CA GLY A 221 -18.00 5.57 -0.34
C GLY A 221 -16.86 4.58 -0.42
N MET A 222 -17.05 3.33 -0.02
CA MET A 222 -16.05 2.27 -0.17
C MET A 222 -15.78 1.95 -1.65
N PHE A 223 -16.82 1.89 -2.47
CA PHE A 223 -16.69 1.67 -3.92
C PHE A 223 -15.84 2.77 -4.57
N PHE A 224 -16.21 4.03 -4.38
CA PHE A 224 -15.42 5.16 -4.91
C PHE A 224 -14.04 5.28 -4.27
N GLY A 225 -13.92 4.97 -2.99
CA GLY A 225 -12.65 4.93 -2.27
C GLY A 225 -11.63 3.96 -2.86
N TYR A 226 -12.09 2.79 -3.33
CA TYR A 226 -11.24 1.85 -4.05
C TYR A 226 -10.67 2.45 -5.34
N PHE A 227 -11.49 3.11 -6.16
CA PHE A 227 -11.02 3.75 -7.39
C PHE A 227 -10.08 4.91 -7.10
N LEU A 228 -10.42 5.74 -6.11
CA LEU A 228 -9.58 6.86 -5.70
C LEU A 228 -8.22 6.38 -5.19
N HIS A 229 -8.19 5.37 -4.34
CA HIS A 229 -6.95 4.77 -3.87
C HIS A 229 -6.08 4.28 -5.03
N ARG A 230 -6.68 3.53 -5.97
CA ARG A 230 -5.96 3.04 -7.14
C ARG A 230 -5.41 4.17 -8.00
N PHE A 231 -6.20 5.20 -8.23
CA PHE A 231 -5.79 6.39 -8.98
C PHE A 231 -4.61 7.10 -8.31
N VAL A 232 -4.71 7.36 -7.00
CA VAL A 232 -3.65 8.02 -6.23
C VAL A 232 -2.36 7.20 -6.24
N VAL A 233 -2.44 5.90 -5.97
CA VAL A 233 -1.26 5.02 -5.96
C VAL A 233 -0.57 5.02 -7.33
N LEU A 234 -1.32 4.89 -8.42
CA LEU A 234 -0.74 4.90 -9.78
C LEU A 234 -0.14 6.26 -10.16
N THR A 235 -0.70 7.37 -9.66
CA THR A 235 -0.22 8.72 -9.98
C THR A 235 1.02 9.09 -9.17
N VAL A 236 1.12 8.64 -7.91
CA VAL A 236 2.25 8.96 -7.01
C VAL A 236 3.39 7.95 -7.16
N GLU A 237 3.14 6.82 -7.82
CA GLU A 237 4.13 5.76 -7.98
C GLU A 237 5.34 6.22 -8.80
N MET A 238 6.52 6.20 -8.18
CA MET A 238 7.78 6.58 -8.81
C MET A 238 8.26 5.49 -9.77
N ASP A 239 9.08 5.87 -10.75
CA ASP A 239 9.59 4.94 -11.77
C ASP A 239 10.44 3.80 -11.20
N ASN A 240 11.15 4.07 -10.12
CA ASN A 240 12.05 3.13 -9.45
C ASN A 240 11.44 2.44 -8.21
N MET A 241 10.16 2.70 -7.90
CA MET A 241 9.47 2.10 -6.75
C MET A 241 8.13 1.52 -7.15
N LEU A 242 7.82 0.34 -6.62
CA LEU A 242 6.53 -0.31 -6.77
C LEU A 242 5.74 -0.14 -5.46
N PHE A 243 4.58 0.50 -5.54
CA PHE A 243 3.69 0.60 -4.38
C PHE A 243 2.70 -0.56 -4.32
N ILE A 244 2.28 -0.91 -3.12
CA ILE A 244 1.25 -1.94 -2.92
C ILE A 244 -0.09 -1.38 -3.40
N ARG A 245 -0.58 -1.90 -4.52
CA ARG A 245 -1.81 -1.44 -5.19
C ARG A 245 -3.09 -2.10 -4.64
N THR A 246 -2.94 -3.07 -3.75
CA THR A 246 -4.06 -3.81 -3.16
C THR A 246 -4.26 -3.37 -1.72
N MET A 247 -5.50 -2.98 -1.41
CA MET A 247 -5.88 -2.60 -0.06
C MET A 247 -6.41 -3.84 0.68
N PRO A 248 -5.88 -4.19 1.87
CA PRO A 248 -6.37 -5.34 2.61
C PRO A 248 -7.80 -5.11 3.13
N LEU A 249 -8.60 -6.17 3.13
CA LEU A 249 -10.03 -6.12 3.46
C LEU A 249 -10.34 -5.50 4.84
N TYR A 250 -9.45 -5.69 5.82
CA TYR A 250 -9.66 -5.13 7.15
C TYR A 250 -9.74 -3.59 7.18
N ILE A 251 -9.06 -2.88 6.25
CA ILE A 251 -9.12 -1.42 6.15
C ILE A 251 -10.54 -0.97 5.76
N TYR A 252 -11.18 -1.68 4.82
CA TYR A 252 -12.57 -1.41 4.44
C TYR A 252 -13.52 -1.64 5.61
N LEU A 253 -13.31 -2.72 6.37
CA LEU A 253 -14.13 -3.02 7.54
C LEU A 253 -13.97 -1.96 8.64
N ILE A 254 -12.75 -1.46 8.87
CA ILE A 254 -12.51 -0.38 9.83
C ILE A 254 -13.21 0.90 9.38
N ALA A 255 -13.04 1.31 8.12
CA ALA A 255 -13.67 2.53 7.59
C ALA A 255 -15.21 2.45 7.67
N PHE A 256 -15.78 1.32 7.28
CA PHE A 256 -17.22 1.05 7.40
C PHE A 256 -17.69 1.12 8.85
N GLY A 257 -16.99 0.42 9.75
CA GLY A 257 -17.31 0.39 11.17
C GLY A 257 -17.23 1.78 11.81
N MET A 258 -16.25 2.61 11.44
CA MET A 258 -16.15 4.00 11.91
C MET A 258 -17.35 4.84 11.45
N THR A 259 -17.76 4.73 10.18
CA THR A 259 -18.92 5.47 9.67
C THR A 259 -20.21 5.10 10.41
N ILE A 260 -20.45 3.81 10.60
CA ILE A 260 -21.60 3.34 11.38
C ILE A 260 -21.50 3.76 12.86
N GLY A 261 -20.31 3.70 13.45
CA GLY A 261 -20.07 4.17 14.81
C GLY A 261 -20.42 5.66 14.96
N PHE A 262 -20.01 6.52 14.05
CA PHE A 262 -20.39 7.93 14.04
C PHE A 262 -21.91 8.11 13.90
N THR A 263 -22.54 7.37 12.99
CA THR A 263 -24.00 7.41 12.85
C THR A 263 -24.72 7.08 14.14
N ILE A 264 -24.28 6.05 14.84
CA ILE A 264 -24.86 5.65 16.15
C ILE A 264 -24.64 6.75 17.20
N ILE A 265 -23.42 7.28 17.30
CA ILE A 265 -23.08 8.36 18.27
C ILE A 265 -23.96 9.59 18.02
N ILE A 266 -24.09 10.01 16.74
CA ILE A 266 -24.89 11.18 16.37
C ILE A 266 -26.39 10.92 16.68
N ASN A 267 -26.92 9.75 16.32
CA ASN A 267 -28.29 9.40 16.62
C ASN A 267 -28.57 9.40 18.13
N LEU A 268 -27.61 8.93 18.93
CA LEU A 268 -27.73 8.96 20.40
C LEU A 268 -27.71 10.42 20.92
N ALA A 269 -26.81 11.25 20.42
CA ALA A 269 -26.75 12.67 20.80
C ALA A 269 -28.04 13.42 20.41
N MET A 270 -28.57 13.15 19.22
CA MET A 270 -29.77 13.79 18.71
C MET A 270 -31.08 13.36 19.39
N ARG A 271 -31.09 12.25 20.12
CA ARG A 271 -32.25 11.86 20.95
C ARG A 271 -32.65 12.95 21.94
N HIS A 272 -31.67 13.64 22.51
CA HIS A 272 -31.94 14.75 23.44
C HIS A 272 -32.58 15.95 22.74
N ILE A 273 -32.19 16.27 21.52
CA ILE A 273 -32.75 17.37 20.73
C ILE A 273 -34.18 17.06 20.29
N LEU A 274 -34.46 15.80 19.93
CA LEU A 274 -35.81 15.33 19.61
C LEU A 274 -36.79 15.49 20.77
N ASP A 275 -36.34 15.32 22.01
CA ASP A 275 -37.17 15.48 23.20
C ASP A 275 -37.60 16.93 23.41
N GLN A 276 -36.75 17.89 23.02
CA GLN A 276 -36.99 19.33 23.20
C GLN A 276 -37.97 19.92 22.17
N VAL A 277 -38.39 19.14 21.16
CA VAL A 277 -39.38 19.59 20.18
C VAL A 277 -40.73 19.85 20.86
N ASN A 278 -41.10 21.15 20.88
CA ASN A 278 -42.31 21.62 21.56
C ASN A 278 -43.56 21.34 20.69
N MET A 279 -44.48 20.47 21.20
CA MET A 279 -45.66 19.99 20.46
C MET A 279 -46.58 21.15 20.02
N VAL A 280 -46.79 22.12 20.92
CA VAL A 280 -47.75 23.24 20.72
C VAL A 280 -47.26 24.19 19.65
N GLU A 281 -45.97 24.52 19.65
CA GLU A 281 -45.36 25.48 18.71
C GLU A 281 -45.20 24.87 17.30
N SER A 282 -44.92 23.55 17.23
CA SER A 282 -44.75 22.84 15.97
C SER A 282 -46.08 22.63 15.22
N LEU A 283 -47.19 22.50 15.92
CA LEU A 283 -48.52 22.37 15.29
C LEU A 283 -49.08 23.73 14.85
N LYS A 284 -48.74 24.81 15.57
CA LYS A 284 -49.19 26.20 15.23
C LYS A 284 -48.50 26.77 14.00
N SER A 285 -47.33 26.24 13.59
CA SER A 285 -46.60 26.69 12.39
C SER A 285 -47.08 26.03 11.09
N ILE A 286 -48.06 25.12 11.17
CA ILE A 286 -48.66 24.42 10.01
C ILE A 286 -49.97 25.06 9.57
N GLU A 287 -50.60 25.94 10.41
CA GLU A 287 -51.67 26.84 10.03
C GLU A 287 -51.07 28.18 9.50
#